data_4339a98a6299c3a42b27babfbc7c9912
#
_entry.id   4339a98a6299c3a42b27babfbc7c9912
#
_cell.length_a   1.000
_cell.length_b   1.000
_cell.length_c   1.000
_cell.angle_alpha   90.00
_cell.angle_beta   90.00
_cell.angle_gamma   90.00
#
_symmetry.space_group_name_H-M   'P 1'
#
loop_
_entity.id
_entity.type
_entity.pdbx_description
1 polymer ?
#
loop_
_entity_poly.entity_id
_entity_poly.type
_entity_poly.pdbx_seq_one_letter_code
_entity_poly.pdbx_strand_id
1 'polypeptide(L)'
;VPYIKSDDGRREALQRGEPALTAGELNYQLFYNIKHSNYDRDIIKWLVDRFLGKSPNYQRYNDMTGALVRCVKEIRRRLPLESEIILIDIMESYDDEIAKYEDTKILENRDVE
;
A
#
# COMPACT_ATOMS: atom_id res chain seq x y z
N VAL A 1 0.87 -13.95 -2.79
CA VAL A 1 -0.39 -14.20 -2.09
C VAL A 1 -0.42 -13.40 -0.81
N PRO A 2 -1.52 -12.69 -0.54
CA PRO A 2 -1.70 -12.03 0.76
C PRO A 2 -1.95 -13.09 1.84
N TYR A 3 -1.01 -13.23 2.75
CA TYR A 3 -1.04 -14.29 3.75
C TYR A 3 -1.51 -13.77 5.11
N ILE A 4 -2.82 -13.72 5.30
CA ILE A 4 -3.41 -13.47 6.62
C ILE A 4 -4.15 -14.74 7.01
N LYS A 5 -3.93 -15.22 8.23
CA LYS A 5 -4.62 -16.42 8.71
C LYS A 5 -6.12 -16.20 8.72
N SER A 6 -6.87 -17.19 8.23
CA SER A 6 -8.31 -17.05 8.06
C SER A 6 -9.08 -17.06 9.37
N ASP A 7 -8.45 -17.50 10.46
CA ASP A 7 -9.13 -17.74 11.75
C ASP A 7 -8.82 -16.71 12.82
N ASP A 8 -8.08 -15.64 12.51
CA ASP A 8 -7.65 -14.67 13.54
C ASP A 8 -8.47 -13.38 13.59
N GLY A 9 -9.51 -13.28 12.78
CA GLY A 9 -10.38 -12.11 12.77
C GLY A 9 -9.80 -10.90 12.02
N ARG A 10 -8.52 -10.92 11.67
CA ARG A 10 -7.91 -9.78 10.96
C ARG A 10 -8.39 -9.65 9.54
N ARG A 11 -8.70 -10.76 8.86
CA ARG A 11 -9.25 -10.70 7.50
C ARG A 11 -10.53 -9.89 7.47
N GLU A 12 -11.44 -10.19 8.40
CA GLU A 12 -12.73 -9.51 8.46
C GLU A 12 -12.56 -8.02 8.80
N ALA A 13 -11.66 -7.71 9.74
CA ALA A 13 -11.38 -6.33 10.10
C ALA A 13 -10.83 -5.55 8.90
N LEU A 14 -9.88 -6.11 8.18
CA LEU A 14 -9.30 -5.47 7.01
C LEU A 14 -10.32 -5.33 5.88
N GLN A 15 -11.18 -6.32 5.70
CA GLN A 15 -12.26 -6.26 4.71
C GLN A 15 -13.24 -5.13 5.01
N ARG A 16 -13.47 -4.82 6.29
CA ARG A 16 -14.32 -3.70 6.70
C ARG A 16 -13.64 -2.34 6.55
N GLY A 17 -12.35 -2.30 6.22
CA GLY A 17 -11.63 -1.04 6.04
C GLY A 17 -10.87 -0.56 7.25
N GLU A 18 -10.68 -1.39 8.28
CA GLU A 18 -9.82 -1.01 9.41
C GLU A 18 -8.38 -0.84 8.94
N PRO A 19 -7.61 0.06 9.58
CA PRO A 19 -6.26 0.34 9.12
C PRO A 19 -5.36 -0.90 9.13
N ALA A 20 -4.66 -1.14 8.04
CA ALA A 20 -3.62 -2.14 7.99
C ALA A 20 -2.45 -1.69 8.89
N LEU A 21 -1.86 -2.61 9.62
CA LEU A 21 -0.78 -2.32 10.57
C LEU A 21 0.59 -2.73 10.03
N THR A 22 0.61 -3.67 9.09
CA THR A 22 1.85 -4.19 8.51
C THR A 22 1.76 -4.18 6.98
N ALA A 23 2.92 -4.31 6.33
CA ALA A 23 2.97 -4.42 4.87
C ALA A 23 2.12 -5.60 4.36
N GLY A 24 2.18 -6.73 5.05
CA GLY A 24 1.39 -7.90 4.68
C GLY A 24 -0.10 -7.65 4.77
N GLU A 25 -0.54 -6.95 5.83
CA GLU A 25 -1.95 -6.60 5.97
C GLU A 25 -2.40 -5.61 4.89
N LEU A 26 -1.57 -4.63 4.57
CA LEU A 26 -1.88 -3.69 3.50
C LEU A 26 -2.01 -4.41 2.15
N ASN A 27 -1.07 -5.30 1.83
CA ASN A 27 -1.14 -6.11 0.62
C ASN A 27 -2.46 -6.90 0.56
N TYR A 28 -2.83 -7.57 1.65
CA TYR A 28 -4.09 -8.30 1.70
C TYR A 28 -5.29 -7.39 1.46
N GLN A 29 -5.33 -6.25 2.15
CA GLN A 29 -6.46 -5.33 2.08
C GLN A 29 -6.66 -4.78 0.67
N LEU A 30 -5.58 -4.38 0.03
CA LEU A 30 -5.64 -3.86 -1.34
C LEU A 30 -6.02 -4.94 -2.33
N PHE A 31 -5.42 -6.12 -2.22
CA PHE A 31 -5.74 -7.23 -3.12
C PHE A 31 -7.20 -7.65 -2.96
N TYR A 32 -7.70 -7.75 -1.72
CA TYR A 32 -9.09 -8.09 -1.47
C TYR A 32 -10.04 -7.11 -2.15
N ASN A 33 -9.80 -5.82 -1.98
CA ASN A 33 -10.68 -4.80 -2.56
C ASN A 33 -10.68 -4.88 -4.09
N ILE A 34 -9.53 -5.03 -4.70
CA ILE A 34 -9.44 -5.09 -6.16
C ILE A 34 -10.05 -6.38 -6.70
N LYS A 35 -9.80 -7.51 -6.05
CA LYS A 35 -10.37 -8.79 -6.45
C LYS A 35 -11.90 -8.78 -6.44
N HIS A 36 -12.49 -8.06 -5.51
CA HIS A 36 -13.95 -7.96 -5.38
C HIS A 36 -14.51 -6.76 -6.16
N SER A 37 -13.82 -6.38 -7.24
CA SER A 37 -14.29 -5.37 -8.21
C SER A 37 -14.42 -3.97 -7.65
N ASN A 38 -13.66 -3.65 -6.60
CA ASN A 38 -13.62 -2.29 -6.10
C ASN A 38 -12.48 -1.55 -6.79
N TYR A 39 -12.79 -0.94 -7.94
CA TYR A 39 -11.83 -0.19 -8.74
C TYR A 39 -11.84 1.30 -8.46
N ASP A 40 -12.45 1.72 -7.37
CA ASP A 40 -12.49 3.13 -6.98
C ASP A 40 -11.12 3.54 -6.45
N ARG A 41 -10.43 4.39 -7.23
CA ARG A 41 -9.10 4.89 -6.88
C ARG A 41 -9.10 5.62 -5.53
N ASP A 42 -10.16 6.37 -5.24
CA ASP A 42 -10.23 7.13 -4.00
C ASP A 42 -10.29 6.23 -2.77
N ILE A 43 -11.04 5.14 -2.86
CA ILE A 43 -11.12 4.17 -1.76
C ILE A 43 -9.77 3.47 -1.56
N ILE A 44 -9.13 3.04 -2.64
CA ILE A 44 -7.84 2.37 -2.56
C ILE A 44 -6.79 3.34 -2.00
N LYS A 45 -6.77 4.58 -2.48
CA LYS A 45 -5.84 5.59 -1.95
C LYS A 45 -6.11 5.87 -0.47
N TRP A 46 -7.37 5.92 -0.07
CA TRP A 46 -7.74 6.13 1.33
C TRP A 46 -7.18 5.02 2.22
N LEU A 47 -7.25 3.77 1.77
CA LEU A 47 -6.67 2.64 2.53
C LEU A 47 -5.16 2.79 2.69
N VAL A 48 -4.47 3.21 1.65
CA VAL A 48 -3.02 3.44 1.71
C VAL A 48 -2.70 4.61 2.64
N ASP A 49 -3.44 5.71 2.53
CA ASP A 49 -3.23 6.88 3.41
C ASP A 49 -3.43 6.52 4.88
N ARG A 50 -4.41 5.68 5.18
CA ARG A 50 -4.64 5.23 6.55
C ARG A 50 -3.49 4.38 7.07
N PHE A 51 -2.90 3.56 6.21
CA PHE A 51 -1.71 2.79 6.59
C PHE A 51 -0.54 3.71 6.92
N LEU A 52 -0.31 4.73 6.09
CA LEU A 52 0.79 5.66 6.29
C LEU A 52 0.63 6.52 7.56
N GLY A 53 -0.59 6.96 7.84
CA GLY A 53 -0.84 7.87 8.95
C GLY A 53 -0.45 9.30 8.61
N LYS A 54 -0.48 10.19 9.63
CA LYS A 54 -0.26 11.63 9.42
C LYS A 54 1.20 12.01 9.23
N SER A 55 2.12 11.25 9.86
CA SER A 55 3.54 11.56 9.83
C SER A 55 4.33 10.28 9.58
N PRO A 56 4.30 9.78 8.33
CA PRO A 56 4.99 8.54 8.02
C PRO A 56 6.51 8.69 8.19
N ASN A 57 7.15 7.62 8.65
CA ASN A 57 8.60 7.55 8.69
C ASN A 57 9.11 6.72 7.51
N TYR A 58 10.45 6.59 7.43
CA TYR A 58 11.08 5.84 6.35
C TYR A 58 10.55 4.41 6.25
N GLN A 59 10.39 3.73 7.40
CA GLN A 59 9.91 2.36 7.41
C GLN A 59 8.48 2.24 6.86
N ARG A 60 7.60 3.20 7.20
CA ARG A 60 6.24 3.20 6.68
C ARG A 60 6.21 3.37 5.17
N TYR A 61 7.01 4.29 4.63
CA TYR A 61 7.08 4.47 3.18
C TYR A 61 7.62 3.22 2.48
N ASN A 62 8.66 2.59 3.05
CA ASN A 62 9.19 1.34 2.52
C ASN A 62 8.15 0.22 2.53
N ASP A 63 7.45 0.08 3.64
CA ASP A 63 6.42 -0.94 3.79
C ASP A 63 5.29 -0.72 2.80
N MET A 64 4.86 0.53 2.62
CA MET A 64 3.83 0.86 1.64
C MET A 64 4.28 0.50 0.23
N THR A 65 5.47 0.95 -0.17
CA THR A 65 6.00 0.68 -1.51
C THR A 65 6.13 -0.81 -1.75
N GLY A 66 6.67 -1.55 -0.77
CA GLY A 66 6.81 -3.00 -0.87
C GLY A 66 5.47 -3.70 -0.99
N ALA A 67 4.48 -3.27 -0.21
CA ALA A 67 3.13 -3.86 -0.27
C ALA A 67 2.48 -3.61 -1.63
N LEU A 68 2.60 -2.39 -2.16
CA LEU A 68 2.04 -2.06 -3.47
C LEU A 68 2.70 -2.86 -4.59
N VAL A 69 4.02 -2.96 -4.58
CA VAL A 69 4.75 -3.74 -5.59
C VAL A 69 4.35 -5.22 -5.54
N ARG A 70 4.27 -5.78 -4.34
CA ARG A 70 3.86 -7.18 -4.16
C ARG A 70 2.42 -7.40 -4.60
N CYS A 71 1.54 -6.48 -4.30
CA CYS A 71 0.15 -6.57 -4.69
C CYS A 71 0.01 -6.52 -6.22
N VAL A 72 0.74 -5.64 -6.89
CA VAL A 72 0.77 -5.57 -8.35
C VAL A 72 1.20 -6.92 -8.94
N LYS A 73 2.25 -7.52 -8.39
CA LYS A 73 2.74 -8.82 -8.88
C LYS A 73 1.71 -9.93 -8.71
N GLU A 74 0.99 -9.95 -7.58
CA GLU A 74 -0.08 -10.94 -7.39
C GLU A 74 -1.25 -10.71 -8.36
N ILE A 75 -1.61 -9.45 -8.58
CA ILE A 75 -2.68 -9.11 -9.51
C ILE A 75 -2.33 -9.61 -10.91
N ARG A 76 -1.10 -9.40 -11.37
CA ARG A 76 -0.65 -9.86 -12.69
C ARG A 76 -0.80 -11.37 -12.86
N ARG A 77 -0.64 -12.12 -11.78
CA ARG A 77 -0.76 -13.57 -11.82
C ARG A 77 -2.20 -14.07 -11.76
N ARG A 78 -3.10 -13.33 -11.13
CA ARG A 78 -4.39 -13.88 -10.69
C ARG A 78 -5.62 -13.14 -11.19
N LEU A 79 -5.47 -11.92 -11.71
CA LEU A 79 -6.59 -11.07 -12.08
C LEU A 79 -6.39 -10.50 -13.49
N PRO A 80 -7.44 -9.92 -14.10
CA PRO A 80 -7.29 -9.26 -15.41
C PRO A 80 -6.23 -8.16 -15.37
N LEU A 81 -5.53 -7.97 -16.50
CA LEU A 81 -4.40 -7.05 -16.59
C LEU A 81 -4.75 -5.62 -16.19
N GLU A 82 -5.96 -5.17 -16.47
CA GLU A 82 -6.38 -3.80 -16.14
C GLU A 82 -6.42 -3.53 -14.64
N SER A 83 -6.50 -4.58 -13.83
CA SER A 83 -6.65 -4.43 -12.39
C SER A 83 -5.43 -3.80 -11.71
N GLU A 84 -4.25 -3.89 -12.33
CA GLU A 84 -3.03 -3.33 -11.74
C GLU A 84 -2.90 -1.82 -11.92
N ILE A 85 -3.61 -1.23 -12.87
CA ILE A 85 -3.45 0.18 -13.25
C ILE A 85 -3.70 1.11 -12.07
N ILE A 86 -4.71 0.80 -11.25
CA ILE A 86 -5.05 1.62 -10.09
C ILE A 86 -3.89 1.68 -9.11
N LEU A 87 -3.27 0.53 -8.82
CA LEU A 87 -2.17 0.48 -7.86
C LEU A 87 -0.93 1.18 -8.38
N ILE A 88 -0.64 1.03 -9.67
CA ILE A 88 0.51 1.71 -10.27
C ILE A 88 0.31 3.23 -10.21
N ASP A 89 -0.88 3.71 -10.55
CA ASP A 89 -1.21 5.13 -10.49
C ASP A 89 -1.08 5.67 -9.06
N ILE A 90 -1.59 4.93 -8.09
CA ILE A 90 -1.51 5.33 -6.68
C ILE A 90 -0.05 5.36 -6.22
N MET A 91 0.73 4.35 -6.57
CA MET A 91 2.14 4.31 -6.20
C MET A 91 2.89 5.53 -6.75
N GLU A 92 2.65 5.88 -8.01
CA GLU A 92 3.26 7.05 -8.62
C GLU A 92 2.80 8.35 -7.95
N SER A 93 1.58 8.39 -7.44
CA SER A 93 1.05 9.58 -6.78
C SER A 93 1.79 9.93 -5.47
N TYR A 94 2.52 8.97 -4.90
CA TYR A 94 3.32 9.21 -3.70
C TYR A 94 4.77 9.60 -3.99
N ASP A 95 5.21 9.56 -5.25
CA ASP A 95 6.61 9.82 -5.58
C ASP A 95 7.09 11.20 -5.10
N ASP A 96 6.29 12.24 -5.31
CA ASP A 96 6.64 13.59 -4.88
C ASP A 96 6.70 13.72 -3.36
N GLU A 97 5.75 13.11 -2.66
CA GLU A 97 5.71 13.13 -1.20
C GLU A 97 6.94 12.43 -0.62
N ILE A 98 7.29 11.27 -1.17
CA ILE A 98 8.46 10.52 -0.72
C ILE A 98 9.74 11.30 -1.03
N ALA A 99 9.82 11.90 -2.22
CA ALA A 99 10.97 12.72 -2.59
C ALA A 99 11.17 13.88 -1.62
N LYS A 100 10.09 14.56 -1.23
CA LYS A 100 10.16 15.66 -0.25
C LYS A 100 10.65 15.16 1.10
N TYR A 101 10.17 14.01 1.54
CA TYR A 101 10.60 13.41 2.79
C TYR A 101 12.09 13.08 2.74
N GLU A 102 12.56 12.46 1.66
CA GLU A 102 13.95 12.10 1.49
C GLU A 102 14.85 13.34 1.45
N ASP A 103 14.42 14.38 0.74
CA ASP A 103 15.17 15.65 0.68
C ASP A 103 15.30 16.27 2.07
N THR A 104 14.26 16.25 2.87
CA THR A 104 14.31 16.73 4.25
C THR A 104 15.32 15.93 5.06
N LYS A 105 15.34 14.62 4.92
CA LYS A 105 16.29 13.77 5.64
C LYS A 105 17.73 13.98 5.18
N ILE A 106 17.95 14.24 3.91
CA ILE A 106 19.29 14.61 3.41
C ILE A 106 19.77 15.89 4.07
N LEU A 107 18.91 16.90 4.17
CA LEU A 107 19.27 18.16 4.84
C LEU A 107 19.56 17.97 6.32
N GLU A 108 18.79 17.11 7.00
CA GLU A 108 18.98 16.86 8.44
C GLU A 108 20.20 15.99 8.75
N ASN A 109 20.46 14.97 7.93
CA ASN A 109 21.37 13.89 8.26
C ASN A 109 22.56 13.76 7.28
N ARG A 110 22.68 14.65 6.32
CA ARG A 110 23.67 14.62 5.23
C ARG A 110 23.34 13.55 4.20
N ASP A 111 23.75 13.82 2.97
CA ASP A 111 23.54 12.90 1.86
C ASP A 111 24.48 11.69 1.97
N VAL A 112 24.13 10.64 1.26
CA VAL A 112 25.00 9.47 1.07
C VAL A 112 26.17 9.90 0.17
N GLU A 113 27.38 9.62 0.62
CA GLU A 113 28.62 10.00 -0.10
C GLU A 113 29.17 8.84 -0.91
#